data_86e65a0fefc1c187336297275f0600ea
#
_entry.id   86e65a0fefc1c187336297275f0600ea
#
_cell.length_a   1.000
_cell.length_b   1.000
_cell.length_c   1.000
_cell.angle_alpha   90.00
_cell.angle_beta   90.00
_cell.angle_gamma   90.00
#
_symmetry.space_group_name_H-M   'P 1'
#
loop_
_entity.id
_entity.type
_entity.pdbx_description
1 polymer ?
#
loop_
_entity_poly.entity_id
_entity_poly.type
_entity_poly.pdbx_seq_one_letter_code
_entity_poly.pdbx_strand_id
1 'polypeptide(L)'
;MLGDPPRLTIIAGANGCGKSTFTARSSFVYRIPLLDPDAISKALQPTAPGRSAVAAARKVLNSACQHIEKGEGFAVETTLSGKGYLQMTLDARARGFEVVQVYIGTERVEINLGRIRDRVIAGGHDVPEVDVRRRYLRSFQNLAAGSVAPTT
;
A
#
# COMPACT_ATOMS: atom_id res chain seq x y z
N MET A 1 -22.86 -6.03 23.69
CA MET A 1 -22.20 -6.69 22.54
C MET A 1 -21.00 -5.84 22.15
N LEU A 2 -19.83 -6.39 22.24
CA LEU A 2 -18.66 -5.77 21.63
C LEU A 2 -18.81 -6.03 20.12
N GLY A 3 -18.93 -4.97 19.33
CA GLY A 3 -18.91 -5.09 17.87
C GLY A 3 -17.57 -5.68 17.38
N ASP A 4 -17.54 -6.15 16.14
CA ASP A 4 -16.28 -6.61 15.54
C ASP A 4 -15.21 -5.51 15.61
N PRO A 5 -13.95 -5.87 15.91
CA PRO A 5 -12.87 -4.87 15.97
C PRO A 5 -12.70 -4.19 14.61
N PRO A 6 -12.34 -2.90 14.60
CA PRO A 6 -12.01 -2.23 13.35
C PRO A 6 -10.84 -2.93 12.66
N ARG A 7 -10.83 -2.94 11.33
CA ARG A 7 -9.81 -3.66 10.57
C ARG A 7 -8.95 -2.69 9.74
N LEU A 8 -7.64 -2.86 9.83
CA LEU A 8 -6.68 -2.31 8.89
C LEU A 8 -6.27 -3.39 7.89
N THR A 9 -6.56 -3.18 6.61
CA THR A 9 -6.12 -4.07 5.54
C THR A 9 -4.97 -3.42 4.78
N ILE A 10 -3.80 -4.06 4.79
CA ILE A 10 -2.61 -3.59 4.07
C ILE A 10 -2.47 -4.42 2.80
N ILE A 11 -2.56 -3.77 1.64
CA ILE A 11 -2.37 -4.39 0.34
C ILE A 11 -0.98 -3.99 -0.14
N ALA A 12 -0.07 -4.95 -0.09
CA ALA A 12 1.36 -4.73 -0.26
C ALA A 12 1.92 -5.45 -1.49
N GLY A 13 2.94 -4.87 -2.07
CA GLY A 13 3.68 -5.44 -3.19
C GLY A 13 4.39 -4.37 -4.00
N ALA A 14 5.45 -4.74 -4.71
CA ALA A 14 6.25 -3.82 -5.52
C ALA A 14 5.44 -3.24 -6.69
N ASN A 15 5.92 -2.13 -7.25
CA ASN A 15 5.30 -1.54 -8.44
C ASN A 15 5.17 -2.58 -9.56
N GLY A 16 4.02 -2.62 -10.21
CA GLY A 16 3.73 -3.55 -11.30
C GLY A 16 3.38 -4.98 -10.87
N CYS A 17 3.21 -5.26 -9.57
CA CYS A 17 2.82 -6.60 -9.11
C CYS A 17 1.33 -6.92 -9.28
N GLY A 18 0.46 -5.91 -9.45
CA GLY A 18 -0.99 -6.10 -9.64
C GLY A 18 -1.86 -5.67 -8.47
N LYS A 19 -1.36 -4.85 -7.53
CA LYS A 19 -2.15 -4.34 -6.38
C LYS A 19 -3.45 -3.67 -6.82
N SER A 20 -3.39 -2.70 -7.72
CA SER A 20 -4.57 -1.97 -8.19
C SER A 20 -5.59 -2.86 -8.89
N THR A 21 -5.12 -3.89 -9.60
CA THR A 21 -6.00 -4.91 -10.20
C THR A 21 -6.68 -5.75 -9.14
N PHE A 22 -5.96 -6.13 -8.09
CA PHE A 22 -6.50 -6.86 -6.96
C PHE A 22 -7.55 -6.03 -6.23
N THR A 23 -7.25 -4.78 -5.89
CA THR A 23 -8.18 -3.89 -5.18
C THR A 23 -9.43 -3.60 -6.00
N ALA A 24 -9.30 -3.36 -7.30
CA ALA A 24 -10.44 -3.12 -8.19
C ALA A 24 -11.42 -4.30 -8.28
N ARG A 25 -10.93 -5.53 -8.04
CA ARG A 25 -11.74 -6.76 -8.05
C ARG A 25 -12.22 -7.20 -6.66
N SER A 26 -11.76 -6.56 -5.61
CA SER A 26 -12.05 -6.94 -4.23
C SER A 26 -13.28 -6.21 -3.72
N SER A 27 -14.32 -6.95 -3.36
CA SER A 27 -15.62 -6.38 -2.93
C SER A 27 -15.53 -5.57 -1.64
N PHE A 28 -14.55 -5.83 -0.79
CA PHE A 28 -14.40 -5.10 0.47
C PHE A 28 -13.96 -3.64 0.27
N VAL A 29 -13.27 -3.33 -0.82
CA VAL A 29 -12.78 -1.96 -1.12
C VAL A 29 -13.93 -0.98 -1.35
N TYR A 30 -15.08 -1.46 -1.78
CA TYR A 30 -16.26 -0.60 -1.96
C TYR A 30 -16.94 -0.20 -0.64
N ARG A 31 -16.56 -0.82 0.47
CA ARG A 31 -17.20 -0.65 1.77
C ARG A 31 -16.36 0.11 2.78
N ILE A 32 -15.06 0.26 2.53
CA ILE A 32 -14.11 0.92 3.43
C ILE A 32 -13.23 1.91 2.65
N PRO A 33 -12.75 2.98 3.29
CA PRO A 33 -11.80 3.89 2.67
C PRO A 33 -10.52 3.18 2.24
N LEU A 34 -10.06 3.44 1.01
CA LEU A 34 -8.79 2.98 0.48
C LEU A 34 -7.82 4.16 0.38
N LEU A 35 -6.70 4.07 1.05
CA LEU A 35 -5.60 5.04 0.97
C LEU A 35 -4.56 4.51 -0.03
N ASP A 36 -4.56 5.08 -1.23
CA ASP A 36 -3.65 4.74 -2.32
C ASP A 36 -2.72 5.93 -2.60
N PRO A 37 -1.41 5.82 -2.29
CA PRO A 37 -0.46 6.91 -2.50
C PRO A 37 -0.37 7.33 -3.97
N ASP A 38 -0.45 6.40 -4.91
CA ASP A 38 -0.35 6.69 -6.34
C ASP A 38 -1.58 7.47 -6.83
N ALA A 39 -2.78 7.10 -6.39
CA ALA A 39 -4.00 7.83 -6.69
C ALA A 39 -3.98 9.25 -6.09
N ILE A 40 -3.50 9.39 -4.87
CA ILE A 40 -3.37 10.69 -4.20
C ILE A 40 -2.33 11.54 -4.92
N SER A 41 -1.18 11.00 -5.28
CA SER A 41 -0.13 11.70 -6.02
C SER A 41 -0.62 12.21 -7.37
N LYS A 42 -1.36 11.37 -8.09
CA LYS A 42 -1.96 11.71 -9.38
C LYS A 42 -3.03 12.81 -9.24
N ALA A 43 -3.81 12.80 -8.18
CA ALA A 43 -4.80 13.84 -7.90
C ALA A 43 -4.14 15.17 -7.52
N LEU A 44 -3.00 15.16 -6.82
CA LEU A 44 -2.25 16.36 -6.45
C LEU A 44 -1.54 17.00 -7.64
N GLN A 45 -0.93 16.19 -8.50
CA GLN A 45 -0.23 16.64 -9.71
C GLN A 45 -0.49 15.72 -10.91
N PRO A 46 -1.60 15.92 -11.65
CA PRO A 46 -1.98 15.04 -12.76
C PRO A 46 -0.93 14.92 -13.86
N THR A 47 -0.16 16.01 -14.14
CA THR A 47 0.84 16.06 -15.21
C THR A 47 2.23 15.55 -14.79
N ALA A 48 2.50 15.48 -13.49
CA ALA A 48 3.80 15.05 -12.95
C ALA A 48 3.63 14.35 -11.59
N PRO A 49 2.99 13.18 -11.53
CA PRO A 49 2.64 12.52 -10.27
C PRO A 49 3.88 12.24 -9.38
N GLY A 50 5.03 11.93 -9.97
CA GLY A 50 6.25 11.66 -9.22
C GLY A 50 6.74 12.82 -8.35
N ARG A 51 6.40 14.07 -8.69
CA ARG A 51 6.78 15.24 -7.89
C ARG A 51 5.98 15.40 -6.61
N SER A 52 4.81 14.77 -6.53
CA SER A 52 3.93 14.81 -5.36
C SER A 52 4.00 13.55 -4.49
N ALA A 53 4.92 12.62 -4.78
CA ALA A 53 5.03 11.34 -4.08
C ALA A 53 5.23 11.51 -2.56
N VAL A 54 6.09 12.45 -2.12
CA VAL A 54 6.33 12.71 -0.70
C VAL A 54 5.08 13.31 -0.03
N ALA A 55 4.42 14.26 -0.70
CA ALA A 55 3.19 14.86 -0.19
C ALA A 55 2.06 13.82 -0.11
N ALA A 56 1.95 12.95 -1.11
CA ALA A 56 0.97 11.86 -1.11
C ALA A 56 1.22 10.88 0.03
N ALA A 57 2.48 10.46 0.26
CA ALA A 57 2.84 9.58 1.36
C ALA A 57 2.48 10.20 2.73
N ARG A 58 2.76 11.48 2.91
CA ARG A 58 2.38 12.22 4.13
C ARG A 58 0.87 12.28 4.32
N LYS A 59 0.12 12.49 3.25
CA LYS A 59 -1.34 12.52 3.29
C LYS A 59 -1.92 11.15 3.65
N VAL A 60 -1.37 10.06 3.15
CA VAL A 60 -1.73 8.69 3.55
C VAL A 60 -1.53 8.49 5.05
N LEU A 61 -0.35 8.84 5.58
CA LEU A 61 -0.06 8.68 7.00
C LEU A 61 -1.01 9.51 7.88
N ASN A 62 -1.28 10.75 7.53
CA ASN A 62 -2.21 11.60 8.27
C ASN A 62 -3.64 11.04 8.25
N SER A 63 -4.11 10.58 7.10
CA SER A 63 -5.44 9.98 6.97
C SER A 63 -5.54 8.67 7.76
N ALA A 64 -4.49 7.84 7.71
CA ALA A 64 -4.42 6.61 8.51
C ALA A 64 -4.49 6.90 10.02
N CYS A 65 -3.74 7.88 10.52
CA CYS A 65 -3.82 8.31 11.90
C CYS A 65 -5.24 8.71 12.30
N GLN A 66 -5.93 9.48 11.45
CA GLN A 66 -7.32 9.89 11.72
C GLN A 66 -8.28 8.70 11.81
N HIS A 67 -8.17 7.71 10.90
CA HIS A 67 -8.99 6.50 10.96
C HIS A 67 -8.70 5.67 12.21
N ILE A 68 -7.41 5.54 12.57
CA ILE A 68 -7.00 4.82 13.79
C ILE A 68 -7.55 5.51 15.05
N GLU A 69 -7.47 6.84 15.14
CA GLU A 69 -8.00 7.61 16.28
C GLU A 69 -9.52 7.47 16.43
N LYS A 70 -10.24 7.44 15.30
CA LYS A 70 -11.69 7.29 15.29
C LYS A 70 -12.18 5.85 15.46
N GLY A 71 -11.29 4.85 15.36
CA GLY A 71 -11.66 3.44 15.38
C GLY A 71 -12.41 3.01 14.11
N GLU A 72 -12.15 3.65 12.98
CA GLU A 72 -12.78 3.36 11.69
C GLU A 72 -11.90 2.46 10.83
N GLY A 73 -12.44 1.33 10.35
CA GLY A 73 -11.72 0.42 9.47
C GLY A 73 -11.34 1.08 8.13
N PHE A 74 -10.15 0.75 7.61
CA PHE A 74 -9.65 1.27 6.34
C PHE A 74 -8.66 0.30 5.69
N ALA A 75 -8.35 0.55 4.42
CA ALA A 75 -7.31 -0.16 3.68
C ALA A 75 -6.24 0.80 3.19
N VAL A 76 -5.04 0.30 3.02
CA VAL A 76 -3.91 1.05 2.45
C VAL A 76 -3.18 0.20 1.40
N GLU A 77 -2.86 0.80 0.27
CA GLU A 77 -1.91 0.23 -0.69
C GLU A 77 -0.50 0.73 -0.39
N THR A 78 0.49 -0.16 -0.48
CA THR A 78 1.89 0.18 -0.23
C THR A 78 2.83 -0.70 -1.05
N THR A 79 3.96 -0.15 -1.49
CA THR A 79 5.05 -0.97 -2.04
C THR A 79 5.80 -1.75 -0.97
N LEU A 80 5.53 -1.50 0.30
CA LEU A 80 6.22 -2.11 1.45
C LEU A 80 7.73 -1.82 1.48
N SER A 81 8.19 -0.83 0.74
CA SER A 81 9.62 -0.49 0.62
C SER A 81 10.13 0.47 1.69
N GLY A 82 9.23 1.13 2.41
CA GLY A 82 9.51 2.04 3.51
C GLY A 82 9.13 1.47 4.87
N LYS A 83 9.39 2.23 5.94
CA LYS A 83 9.10 1.82 7.33
C LYS A 83 7.79 2.41 7.88
N GLY A 84 7.17 3.33 7.18
CA GLY A 84 5.96 4.03 7.67
C GLY A 84 4.78 3.10 7.95
N TYR A 85 4.61 2.05 7.14
CA TYR A 85 3.56 1.06 7.35
C TYR A 85 3.75 0.25 8.65
N LEU A 86 5.00 0.02 9.08
CA LEU A 86 5.28 -0.71 10.32
C LEU A 86 4.76 0.07 11.52
N GLN A 87 5.04 1.37 11.58
CA GLN A 87 4.51 2.23 12.65
C GLN A 87 2.98 2.29 12.62
N MET A 88 2.39 2.44 11.43
CA MET A 88 0.93 2.41 11.25
C MET A 88 0.32 1.10 11.79
N THR A 89 0.96 -0.03 11.52
CA THR A 89 0.53 -1.35 12.03
C THR A 89 0.58 -1.43 13.54
N LEU A 90 1.67 -0.95 14.14
CA LEU A 90 1.82 -0.93 15.60
C LEU A 90 0.77 -0.03 16.25
N ASP A 91 0.55 1.17 15.73
CA ASP A 91 -0.43 2.13 16.23
C ASP A 91 -1.87 1.57 16.12
N ALA A 92 -2.20 0.94 15.00
CA ALA A 92 -3.50 0.31 14.80
C ALA A 92 -3.72 -0.83 15.81
N ARG A 93 -2.75 -1.72 15.99
CA ARG A 93 -2.83 -2.82 16.97
C ARG A 93 -2.97 -2.31 18.39
N ALA A 94 -2.24 -1.26 18.76
CA ALA A 94 -2.33 -0.63 20.10
C ALA A 94 -3.73 -0.04 20.36
N ARG A 95 -4.48 0.29 19.31
CA ARG A 95 -5.87 0.78 19.38
C ARG A 95 -6.91 -0.32 19.16
N GLY A 96 -6.52 -1.58 19.18
CA GLY A 96 -7.45 -2.70 19.08
C GLY A 96 -7.89 -3.08 17.68
N PHE A 97 -7.21 -2.61 16.64
CA PHE A 97 -7.49 -3.03 15.26
C PHE A 97 -7.03 -4.46 15.02
N GLU A 98 -7.83 -5.18 14.26
CA GLU A 98 -7.37 -6.36 13.53
C GLU A 98 -6.55 -5.89 12.33
N VAL A 99 -5.32 -6.40 12.18
CA VAL A 99 -4.46 -6.04 11.04
C VAL A 99 -4.33 -7.24 10.12
N VAL A 100 -4.77 -7.07 8.88
CA VAL A 100 -4.67 -8.07 7.81
C VAL A 100 -3.71 -7.55 6.74
N GLN A 101 -2.72 -8.33 6.38
CA GLN A 101 -1.79 -8.01 5.30
C GLN A 101 -1.98 -8.96 4.13
N VAL A 102 -2.26 -8.40 2.97
CA VAL A 102 -2.31 -9.11 1.68
C VAL A 102 -1.07 -8.72 0.90
N TYR A 103 -0.19 -9.68 0.64
CA TYR A 103 1.01 -9.44 -0.14
C TYR A 103 0.86 -10.04 -1.54
N ILE A 104 1.10 -9.21 -2.56
CA ILE A 104 1.07 -9.62 -3.95
C ILE A 104 2.50 -9.60 -4.48
N GLY A 105 3.04 -10.80 -4.67
CA GLY A 105 4.39 -11.01 -5.19
C GLY A 105 4.37 -11.51 -6.63
N THR A 106 5.51 -11.38 -7.28
CA THR A 106 5.81 -12.00 -8.57
C THR A 106 7.08 -12.81 -8.45
N GLU A 107 7.24 -13.84 -9.27
CA GLU A 107 8.41 -14.72 -9.22
C GLU A 107 9.72 -13.98 -9.49
N ARG A 108 9.68 -12.92 -10.31
CA ARG A 108 10.84 -12.13 -10.70
C ARG A 108 10.45 -10.71 -11.08
N VAL A 109 11.37 -9.79 -10.87
CA VAL A 109 11.14 -8.35 -11.10
C VAL A 109 10.87 -8.01 -12.57
N GLU A 110 11.35 -8.84 -13.51
CA GLU A 110 11.10 -8.64 -14.95
C GLU A 110 9.61 -8.66 -15.30
N ILE A 111 8.80 -9.42 -14.56
CA ILE A 111 7.34 -9.43 -14.71
C ILE A 111 6.78 -8.04 -14.34
N ASN A 112 7.23 -7.46 -13.25
CA ASN A 112 6.82 -6.12 -12.83
C ASN A 112 7.21 -5.07 -13.87
N LEU A 113 8.45 -5.13 -14.35
CA LEU A 113 8.97 -4.21 -15.37
C LEU A 113 8.19 -4.31 -16.69
N GLY A 114 7.85 -5.52 -17.12
CA GLY A 114 7.04 -5.76 -18.31
C GLY A 114 5.64 -5.13 -18.19
N ARG A 115 4.98 -5.33 -17.06
CA ARG A 115 3.65 -4.76 -16.79
C ARG A 115 3.67 -3.23 -16.72
N ILE A 116 4.73 -2.64 -16.15
CA ILE A 116 4.91 -1.18 -16.12
C ILE A 116 5.10 -0.64 -17.54
N ARG A 117 5.90 -1.29 -18.38
CA ARG A 117 6.07 -0.92 -19.80
C ARG A 117 4.76 -0.95 -20.56
N ASP A 118 3.98 -2.01 -20.43
CA ASP A 118 2.67 -2.14 -21.07
C ASP A 118 1.71 -1.02 -20.62
N ARG A 119 1.72 -0.70 -19.34
CA ARG A 119 0.93 0.39 -18.78
C ARG A 119 1.35 1.75 -19.32
N VAL A 120 2.65 2.02 -19.48
CA VAL A 120 3.17 3.26 -20.06
C VAL A 120 2.76 3.39 -21.53
N ILE A 121 2.87 2.31 -22.29
CA ILE A 121 2.39 2.27 -23.69
C ILE A 121 0.90 2.60 -23.79
N ALA A 122 0.10 2.17 -22.81
CA ALA A 122 -1.33 2.48 -22.70
C ALA A 122 -1.63 3.89 -22.14
N GLY A 123 -0.62 4.74 -21.93
CA GLY A 123 -0.77 6.10 -21.41
C GLY A 123 -0.68 6.23 -19.88
N GLY A 124 -0.26 5.17 -19.18
CA GLY A 124 -0.08 5.17 -17.74
C GLY A 124 1.24 5.78 -17.28
N HIS A 125 1.36 5.93 -15.95
CA HIS A 125 2.55 6.49 -15.32
C HIS A 125 3.73 5.52 -15.31
N ASP A 126 4.92 6.03 -15.63
CA ASP A 126 6.17 5.29 -15.57
C ASP A 126 6.79 5.34 -14.17
N VAL A 127 7.56 4.29 -13.85
CA VAL A 127 8.42 4.24 -12.66
C VAL A 127 9.81 3.84 -13.12
N PRO A 128 10.87 4.58 -12.75
CA PRO A 128 12.24 4.25 -13.13
C PRO A 128 12.61 2.81 -12.75
N GLU A 129 13.24 2.08 -13.66
CA GLU A 129 13.60 0.67 -13.45
C GLU A 129 14.43 0.44 -12.18
N VAL A 130 15.38 1.35 -11.89
CA VAL A 130 16.20 1.27 -10.67
C VAL A 130 15.34 1.32 -9.40
N ASP A 131 14.29 2.10 -9.40
CA ASP A 131 13.36 2.20 -8.28
C ASP A 131 12.49 0.95 -8.14
N VAL A 132 12.02 0.40 -9.26
CA VAL A 132 11.24 -0.86 -9.26
C VAL A 132 12.08 -1.99 -8.69
N ARG A 133 13.32 -2.15 -9.13
CA ARG A 133 14.23 -3.20 -8.64
C ARG A 133 14.55 -3.03 -7.16
N ARG A 134 14.83 -1.82 -6.71
CA ARG A 134 15.09 -1.51 -5.30
C ARG A 134 13.89 -1.84 -4.43
N ARG A 135 12.70 -1.40 -4.83
CA ARG A 135 11.45 -1.63 -4.08
C ARG A 135 11.05 -3.10 -4.08
N TYR A 136 11.31 -3.82 -5.16
CA TYR A 136 11.06 -5.25 -5.25
C TYR A 136 11.83 -6.01 -4.15
N LEU A 137 13.13 -5.78 -4.01
CA LEU A 137 13.96 -6.40 -2.97
C LEU A 137 13.53 -5.98 -1.56
N ARG A 138 13.35 -4.67 -1.34
CA ARG A 138 12.94 -4.15 -0.03
C ARG A 138 11.58 -4.63 0.41
N SER A 139 10.66 -4.79 -0.53
CA SER A 139 9.32 -5.31 -0.27
C SER A 139 9.39 -6.72 0.33
N PHE A 140 10.19 -7.62 -0.21
CA PHE A 140 10.40 -8.96 0.34
C PHE A 140 11.10 -8.95 1.70
N GLN A 141 12.13 -8.13 1.85
CA GLN A 141 12.84 -7.99 3.13
C GLN A 141 11.91 -7.48 4.24
N ASN A 142 11.09 -6.48 3.95
CA ASN A 142 10.15 -5.91 4.90
C ASN A 142 8.97 -6.85 5.18
N LEU A 143 8.55 -7.66 4.22
CA LEU A 143 7.54 -8.70 4.44
C LEU A 143 8.03 -9.70 5.49
N ALA A 144 9.25 -10.18 5.35
CA ALA A 144 9.85 -11.10 6.31
C ALA A 144 9.96 -10.47 7.72
N ALA A 145 10.38 -9.21 7.82
CA ALA A 145 10.48 -8.49 9.08
C ALA A 145 9.11 -8.25 9.76
N GLY A 146 8.06 -8.00 8.96
CA GLY A 146 6.68 -7.79 9.48
C GLY A 146 6.00 -9.06 9.94
N SER A 147 6.42 -10.22 9.43
CA SER A 147 5.86 -11.53 9.81
C SER A 147 6.33 -12.04 11.18
N VAL A 148 7.34 -11.41 11.76
CA VAL A 148 7.96 -11.83 13.05
C VAL A 148 7.32 -11.15 14.26
N ALA A 149 6.32 -10.29 14.09
CA ALA A 149 5.62 -9.71 15.24
C ALA A 149 4.74 -10.78 15.90
N PRO A 150 5.06 -11.26 17.13
CA PRO A 150 4.30 -12.32 17.76
C PRO A 150 2.88 -11.87 18.06
N THR A 151 1.92 -12.68 17.71
CA THR A 151 0.62 -12.71 18.35
C THR A 151 0.83 -13.15 19.81
N THR A 152 0.82 -12.20 20.73
CA THR A 152 0.54 -12.46 22.15
C THR A 152 -0.88 -12.09 22.44
#